data_0469c71ce305a64a2500504f0f14e5c2
#
_entry.id   0469c71ce305a64a2500504f0f14e5c2
#
_cell.length_a   1.000
_cell.length_b   1.000
_cell.length_c   1.000
_cell.angle_alpha   90.00
_cell.angle_beta   90.00
_cell.angle_gamma   90.00
#
_symmetry.space_group_name_H-M   'P 1'
#
loop_
_entity.id
_entity.type
_entity.pdbx_description
1 polymer ?
#
loop_
_entity_poly.entity_id
_entity_poly.type
_entity_poly.pdbx_seq_one_letter_code
_entity_poly.pdbx_strand_id
1 'polypeptide(L)'
;MRMIPQLRVLVFVGLLTIVLSGARESAQAAAPALKLEKGDHVCYIGNTLADRMQHHAWLETYLHAAYPKHELVFRNLGFSGDTLKTRTRSNNFGNQDQWLAKEKADVVFCFFGYGDALGGPGGVGGFEKDLGSLIDKMHEQKYNGKSAPRLVVFSPIAHEDLKSHVLPDGSENNKNLALYTEATERVCKAKKVTYVDLFSPSKKLYAAAKTPLTMNGIHLLDHGNKALAGVITEALLGKASKGDANTEKLRAAVLEKNHHWFSRYRVVDGYNVYGGRSKLNWHGQSNADVMRREMEIFDIMAANRDKGVWNVAQGRKANVKDDNFPTLLKVKTNRPGKEKDGTYKFLSGKEAASKMKVAEGMQVNLFASEKEFPRLINPVQMAVDTDSRLWVSVWPSYPHWNPTNTPKDALVILPDENGDGKADKLTVFADGLNSVTGFEFWGGGVLVAALPEIWFLKDTDGDDKADVKIRMLQ
;
A
#
# COMPACT_ATOMS: atom_id res chain seq x y z
N MET A 1 -73.20 59.15 50.81
CA MET A 1 -71.87 58.72 50.45
C MET A 1 -71.83 57.19 50.32
N ARG A 2 -71.84 56.69 49.14
CA ARG A 2 -72.08 55.27 48.87
C ARG A 2 -70.82 54.48 48.77
N MET A 3 -70.64 53.42 49.54
CA MET A 3 -69.62 52.42 49.48
C MET A 3 -69.88 51.46 48.33
N ILE A 4 -68.83 51.19 47.56
CA ILE A 4 -68.81 50.16 46.50
C ILE A 4 -67.99 48.96 46.98
N PRO A 5 -68.51 47.73 46.92
CA PRO A 5 -67.77 46.52 47.34
C PRO A 5 -66.78 46.04 46.30
N GLN A 6 -65.60 45.63 46.74
CA GLN A 6 -64.56 44.99 45.93
C GLN A 6 -64.93 43.53 45.68
N LEU A 7 -64.89 43.16 44.40
CA LEU A 7 -65.05 41.79 43.93
C LEU A 7 -63.67 41.12 43.84
N ARG A 8 -63.41 40.09 44.68
CA ARG A 8 -62.20 39.28 44.61
C ARG A 8 -62.37 38.21 43.55
N VAL A 9 -61.59 38.26 42.49
CA VAL A 9 -61.48 37.22 41.49
C VAL A 9 -60.35 36.26 41.95
N LEU A 10 -60.72 35.00 42.25
CA LEU A 10 -59.78 33.90 42.45
C LEU A 10 -59.38 33.36 41.08
N VAL A 11 -58.11 33.52 40.75
CA VAL A 11 -57.44 32.87 39.57
C VAL A 11 -56.92 31.52 40.02
N PHE A 12 -57.54 30.44 39.56
CA PHE A 12 -56.99 29.08 39.67
C PHE A 12 -55.91 28.89 38.58
N VAL A 13 -54.65 28.82 38.97
CA VAL A 13 -53.56 28.40 38.09
C VAL A 13 -53.43 26.89 38.17
N GLY A 14 -54.01 26.20 37.19
CA GLY A 14 -53.82 24.76 37.02
C GLY A 14 -52.41 24.50 36.42
N LEU A 15 -51.50 23.94 37.19
CA LEU A 15 -50.23 23.41 36.71
C LEU A 15 -50.50 22.11 35.91
N LEU A 16 -50.48 22.21 34.58
CA LEU A 16 -50.48 21.05 33.70
C LEU A 16 -49.04 20.54 33.55
N THR A 17 -48.60 19.56 34.32
CA THR A 17 -47.35 18.83 34.16
C THR A 17 -47.46 17.92 32.96
N ILE A 18 -46.96 18.36 31.80
CA ILE A 18 -46.71 17.50 30.63
C ILE A 18 -45.48 16.65 30.93
N VAL A 19 -45.67 15.40 31.32
CA VAL A 19 -44.60 14.38 31.34
C VAL A 19 -44.32 14.02 29.91
N LEU A 20 -43.30 14.66 29.31
CA LEU A 20 -42.66 14.18 28.07
C LEU A 20 -41.86 12.91 28.41
N SER A 21 -42.51 11.75 28.34
CA SER A 21 -41.87 10.47 28.22
C SER A 21 -41.18 10.42 26.86
N GLY A 22 -39.95 10.96 26.79
CA GLY A 22 -39.05 10.74 25.68
C GLY A 22 -38.73 9.25 25.59
N ALA A 23 -39.46 8.52 24.76
CA ALA A 23 -39.04 7.22 24.31
C ALA A 23 -37.70 7.42 23.61
N ARG A 24 -36.58 7.14 24.32
CA ARG A 24 -35.31 6.84 23.66
C ARG A 24 -35.59 5.57 22.85
N GLU A 25 -35.91 5.73 21.57
CA GLU A 25 -35.67 4.66 20.62
C GLU A 25 -34.19 4.27 20.77
N SER A 26 -33.94 3.17 21.45
CA SER A 26 -32.65 2.49 21.35
C SER A 26 -32.53 2.13 19.88
N ALA A 27 -31.67 2.88 19.14
CA ALA A 27 -31.34 2.51 17.79
C ALA A 27 -30.80 1.07 17.86
N GLN A 28 -31.65 0.12 17.49
CA GLN A 28 -31.31 -1.28 17.41
C GLN A 28 -30.21 -1.35 16.32
N ALA A 29 -29.00 -1.71 16.71
CA ALA A 29 -27.90 -1.82 15.76
C ALA A 29 -28.37 -2.72 14.60
N ALA A 30 -28.26 -2.21 13.38
CA ALA A 30 -28.60 -2.99 12.20
C ALA A 30 -27.84 -4.32 12.24
N ALA A 31 -28.49 -5.41 11.85
CA ALA A 31 -27.82 -6.71 11.76
C ALA A 31 -26.60 -6.58 10.84
N PRO A 32 -25.44 -7.16 11.20
CA PRO A 32 -24.23 -7.04 10.40
C PRO A 32 -24.49 -7.55 8.98
N ALA A 33 -24.09 -6.75 7.98
CA ALA A 33 -24.25 -7.10 6.57
C ALA A 33 -23.33 -8.26 6.16
N LEU A 34 -22.27 -8.50 6.94
CA LEU A 34 -21.31 -9.59 6.75
C LEU A 34 -21.01 -10.26 8.08
N LYS A 35 -21.13 -11.59 8.13
CA LYS A 35 -20.62 -12.42 9.22
C LYS A 35 -19.30 -13.04 8.78
N LEU A 36 -18.21 -12.73 9.48
CA LEU A 36 -16.92 -13.42 9.33
C LEU A 36 -16.87 -14.63 10.26
N GLU A 37 -16.30 -15.72 9.77
CA GLU A 37 -16.14 -16.97 10.51
C GLU A 37 -14.67 -17.21 10.88
N LYS A 38 -14.43 -18.08 11.87
CA LYS A 38 -13.07 -18.40 12.28
C LYS A 38 -12.30 -19.07 11.13
N GLY A 39 -11.12 -18.55 10.82
CA GLY A 39 -10.28 -19.06 9.75
C GLY A 39 -10.66 -18.57 8.36
N ASP A 40 -11.57 -17.61 8.22
CA ASP A 40 -11.91 -17.03 6.91
C ASP A 40 -10.69 -16.41 6.24
N HIS A 41 -10.54 -16.73 4.96
CA HIS A 41 -9.64 -16.05 4.05
C HIS A 41 -10.40 -14.97 3.29
N VAL A 42 -10.07 -13.71 3.59
CA VAL A 42 -10.67 -12.51 2.99
C VAL A 42 -9.74 -11.97 1.92
N CYS A 43 -10.15 -12.02 0.67
CA CYS A 43 -9.37 -11.50 -0.46
C CYS A 43 -9.98 -10.19 -0.98
N TYR A 44 -9.14 -9.18 -1.22
CA TYR A 44 -9.53 -7.95 -1.90
C TYR A 44 -9.21 -8.06 -3.37
N ILE A 45 -10.14 -7.69 -4.24
CA ILE A 45 -9.91 -7.54 -5.68
C ILE A 45 -10.40 -6.17 -6.13
N GLY A 46 -9.82 -5.65 -7.18
CA GLY A 46 -10.25 -4.38 -7.75
C GLY A 46 -9.12 -3.42 -8.06
N ASN A 47 -9.48 -2.16 -8.12
CA ASN A 47 -8.65 -1.06 -8.60
C ASN A 47 -7.68 -0.49 -7.54
N THR A 48 -7.19 0.71 -7.80
CA THR A 48 -6.25 1.43 -6.95
C THR A 48 -6.71 1.61 -5.51
N LEU A 49 -8.03 1.75 -5.24
CA LEU A 49 -8.53 1.87 -3.88
C LEU A 49 -8.21 0.59 -3.08
N ALA A 50 -8.51 -0.59 -3.65
CA ALA A 50 -8.17 -1.87 -3.02
C ALA A 50 -6.66 -2.03 -2.84
N ASP A 51 -5.89 -1.78 -3.92
CA ASP A 51 -4.43 -1.91 -3.92
C ASP A 51 -3.79 -1.07 -2.81
N ARG A 52 -4.18 0.20 -2.69
CA ARG A 52 -3.60 1.11 -1.70
C ARG A 52 -3.99 0.82 -0.24
N MET A 53 -5.13 0.16 0.00
CA MET A 53 -5.56 -0.17 1.36
C MET A 53 -4.53 -0.99 2.14
N GLN A 54 -3.73 -1.84 1.49
CA GLN A 54 -2.69 -2.64 2.15
C GLN A 54 -1.55 -1.79 2.72
N HIS A 55 -1.28 -0.62 2.12
CA HIS A 55 -0.22 0.29 2.55
C HIS A 55 -0.62 1.17 3.73
N HIS A 56 -1.93 1.27 4.00
CA HIS A 56 -2.48 2.00 5.13
C HIS A 56 -3.01 1.06 6.23
N ALA A 57 -3.42 -0.14 5.86
CA ALA A 57 -3.84 -1.26 6.72
C ALA A 57 -5.06 -1.01 7.63
N TRP A 58 -5.74 0.13 7.55
CA TRP A 58 -6.80 0.49 8.50
C TRP A 58 -7.99 -0.46 8.49
N LEU A 59 -8.51 -0.83 7.30
CA LEU A 59 -9.69 -1.72 7.20
C LEU A 59 -9.38 -3.10 7.79
N GLU A 60 -8.26 -3.70 7.41
CA GLU A 60 -7.83 -4.99 7.92
C GLU A 60 -7.63 -4.95 9.44
N THR A 61 -7.00 -3.89 9.95
CA THR A 61 -6.80 -3.67 11.39
C THR A 61 -8.12 -3.64 12.15
N TYR A 62 -9.10 -2.90 11.64
CA TYR A 62 -10.41 -2.81 12.30
C TYR A 62 -11.17 -4.14 12.28
N LEU A 63 -11.06 -4.91 11.20
CA LEU A 63 -11.66 -6.23 11.12
C LEU A 63 -11.00 -7.22 12.08
N HIS A 64 -9.67 -7.23 12.20
CA HIS A 64 -8.98 -8.02 13.22
C HIS A 64 -9.33 -7.60 14.65
N ALA A 65 -9.44 -6.29 14.91
CA ALA A 65 -9.85 -5.78 16.22
C ALA A 65 -11.29 -6.18 16.57
N ALA A 66 -12.20 -6.23 15.59
CA ALA A 66 -13.58 -6.67 15.78
C ALA A 66 -13.69 -8.19 16.00
N TYR A 67 -12.79 -8.97 15.42
CA TYR A 67 -12.77 -10.43 15.47
C TYR A 67 -11.43 -11.01 15.96
N PRO A 68 -10.96 -10.65 17.18
CA PRO A 68 -9.60 -10.95 17.63
C PRO A 68 -9.27 -12.44 17.77
N LYS A 69 -10.30 -13.32 17.87
CA LYS A 69 -10.15 -14.77 18.03
C LYS A 69 -10.46 -15.56 16.76
N HIS A 70 -10.74 -14.86 15.64
CA HIS A 70 -11.18 -15.54 14.41
C HIS A 70 -10.03 -16.04 13.54
N GLU A 71 -8.79 -15.61 13.81
CA GLU A 71 -7.63 -16.08 13.02
C GLU A 71 -7.84 -15.82 11.51
N LEU A 72 -8.39 -14.63 11.18
CA LEU A 72 -8.67 -14.23 9.80
C LEU A 72 -7.37 -14.10 8.99
N VAL A 73 -7.42 -14.47 7.73
CA VAL A 73 -6.32 -14.29 6.78
C VAL A 73 -6.73 -13.27 5.73
N PHE A 74 -5.97 -12.20 5.57
CA PHE A 74 -6.24 -11.19 4.54
C PHE A 74 -5.19 -11.25 3.43
N ARG A 75 -5.66 -11.23 2.17
CA ARG A 75 -4.80 -11.18 0.99
C ARG A 75 -5.32 -10.12 0.02
N ASN A 76 -4.55 -9.08 -0.16
CA ASN A 76 -4.89 -8.02 -1.10
C ASN A 76 -4.43 -8.42 -2.50
N LEU A 77 -5.38 -8.67 -3.39
CA LEU A 77 -5.19 -8.95 -4.82
C LEU A 77 -5.60 -7.76 -5.69
N GLY A 78 -5.79 -6.59 -5.09
CA GLY A 78 -6.03 -5.33 -5.79
C GLY A 78 -4.83 -4.95 -6.66
N PHE A 79 -5.11 -4.27 -7.76
CA PHE A 79 -4.08 -3.82 -8.67
C PHE A 79 -4.46 -2.45 -9.24
N SER A 80 -3.58 -1.46 -9.07
CA SER A 80 -3.83 -0.09 -9.54
C SER A 80 -4.15 -0.08 -11.03
N GLY A 81 -5.22 0.62 -11.40
CA GLY A 81 -5.69 0.73 -12.78
C GLY A 81 -6.63 -0.39 -13.25
N ASP A 82 -6.89 -1.42 -12.44
CA ASP A 82 -7.84 -2.46 -12.81
C ASP A 82 -9.26 -1.90 -13.00
N THR A 83 -9.92 -2.38 -14.06
CA THR A 83 -11.36 -2.26 -14.29
C THR A 83 -11.98 -3.66 -14.37
N LEU A 84 -13.28 -3.76 -14.54
CA LEU A 84 -13.92 -5.06 -14.76
C LEU A 84 -13.38 -5.78 -16.00
N LYS A 85 -13.02 -5.04 -17.04
CA LYS A 85 -12.51 -5.57 -18.32
C LYS A 85 -11.00 -5.59 -18.44
N THR A 86 -10.34 -4.54 -17.98
CA THR A 86 -8.92 -4.35 -18.21
C THR A 86 -8.14 -4.68 -16.96
N ARG A 87 -7.34 -5.73 -17.01
CA ARG A 87 -6.49 -6.20 -15.92
C ARG A 87 -5.14 -6.61 -16.50
N THR A 88 -4.26 -5.62 -16.60
CA THR A 88 -2.93 -5.83 -17.18
C THR A 88 -2.03 -6.56 -16.20
N ARG A 89 -1.48 -7.69 -16.60
CA ARG A 89 -0.53 -8.51 -15.83
C ARG A 89 0.62 -8.97 -16.69
N SER A 90 1.75 -9.31 -16.08
CA SER A 90 2.83 -10.01 -16.76
C SER A 90 2.35 -11.36 -17.29
N ASN A 91 2.92 -11.81 -18.40
CA ASN A 91 2.67 -13.16 -18.93
C ASN A 91 2.95 -14.21 -17.82
N ASN A 92 2.10 -15.23 -17.75
CA ASN A 92 2.19 -16.31 -16.75
C ASN A 92 2.02 -15.88 -15.28
N PHE A 93 1.57 -14.66 -14.99
CA PHE A 93 1.25 -14.22 -13.65
C PHE A 93 0.08 -15.02 -13.04
N GLY A 94 -0.80 -15.51 -13.86
CA GLY A 94 -2.07 -16.12 -13.47
C GLY A 94 -3.25 -15.15 -13.54
N ASN A 95 -4.45 -15.70 -13.64
CA ASN A 95 -5.70 -14.93 -13.63
C ASN A 95 -6.25 -14.80 -12.21
N GLN A 96 -7.31 -14.01 -12.04
CA GLN A 96 -7.92 -13.73 -10.75
C GLN A 96 -8.41 -15.01 -10.04
N ASP A 97 -9.05 -15.93 -10.77
CA ASP A 97 -9.60 -17.15 -10.16
C ASP A 97 -8.49 -18.08 -9.66
N GLN A 98 -7.36 -18.16 -10.38
CA GLN A 98 -6.19 -18.90 -9.92
C GLN A 98 -5.60 -18.34 -8.63
N TRP A 99 -5.57 -17.01 -8.49
CA TRP A 99 -5.11 -16.36 -7.27
C TRP A 99 -6.10 -16.54 -6.11
N LEU A 100 -7.39 -16.36 -6.35
CA LEU A 100 -8.42 -16.61 -5.32
C LEU A 100 -8.42 -18.06 -4.85
N ALA A 101 -8.21 -19.02 -5.77
CA ALA A 101 -8.08 -20.44 -5.42
C ALA A 101 -6.80 -20.73 -4.64
N LYS A 102 -5.66 -20.13 -5.04
CA LYS A 102 -4.41 -20.26 -4.31
C LYS A 102 -4.54 -19.76 -2.88
N GLU A 103 -5.17 -18.62 -2.69
CA GLU A 103 -5.39 -18.02 -1.37
C GLU A 103 -6.63 -18.58 -0.64
N LYS A 104 -7.32 -19.57 -1.24
CA LYS A 104 -8.47 -20.28 -0.63
C LYS A 104 -9.57 -19.32 -0.16
N ALA A 105 -9.92 -18.33 -0.97
CA ALA A 105 -10.84 -17.26 -0.60
C ALA A 105 -12.21 -17.78 -0.11
N ASP A 106 -12.60 -17.43 1.11
CA ASP A 106 -13.91 -17.62 1.70
C ASP A 106 -14.80 -16.39 1.49
N VAL A 107 -14.18 -15.21 1.51
CA VAL A 107 -14.83 -13.90 1.34
C VAL A 107 -14.06 -13.09 0.31
N VAL A 108 -14.77 -12.47 -0.63
CA VAL A 108 -14.15 -11.59 -1.63
C VAL A 108 -14.74 -10.19 -1.54
N PHE A 109 -13.89 -9.21 -1.32
CA PHE A 109 -14.20 -7.79 -1.35
C PHE A 109 -13.87 -7.22 -2.71
N CYS A 110 -14.90 -6.71 -3.43
CA CYS A 110 -14.80 -6.28 -4.82
C CYS A 110 -14.86 -4.74 -4.90
N PHE A 111 -13.78 -4.10 -5.32
CA PHE A 111 -13.64 -2.64 -5.45
C PHE A 111 -13.45 -2.24 -6.92
N PHE A 112 -14.56 -2.09 -7.66
CA PHE A 112 -14.57 -1.69 -9.06
C PHE A 112 -15.42 -0.44 -9.27
N GLY A 113 -15.47 0.06 -10.48
CA GLY A 113 -16.35 1.14 -10.91
C GLY A 113 -15.67 2.49 -11.09
N TYR A 114 -14.58 2.81 -10.39
CA TYR A 114 -13.95 4.12 -10.54
C TYR A 114 -13.34 4.33 -11.95
N GLY A 115 -12.47 3.42 -12.37
CA GLY A 115 -11.90 3.44 -13.72
C GLY A 115 -12.92 3.16 -14.81
N ASP A 116 -13.91 2.31 -14.50
CA ASP A 116 -15.00 1.98 -15.41
C ASP A 116 -15.87 3.22 -15.71
N ALA A 117 -16.05 4.13 -14.72
CA ALA A 117 -16.86 5.35 -14.84
C ALA A 117 -16.29 6.38 -15.83
N LEU A 118 -15.03 6.23 -16.26
CA LEU A 118 -14.45 7.02 -17.36
C LEU A 118 -15.17 6.77 -18.70
N GLY A 119 -15.89 5.67 -18.82
CA GLY A 119 -16.77 5.36 -19.95
C GLY A 119 -18.03 6.24 -20.03
N GLY A 120 -18.26 7.10 -19.04
CA GLY A 120 -19.41 8.02 -18.98
C GLY A 120 -20.76 7.29 -18.97
N PRO A 121 -21.87 7.99 -19.24
CA PRO A 121 -23.23 7.41 -19.24
C PRO A 121 -23.39 6.24 -20.22
N GLY A 122 -22.73 6.30 -21.37
CA GLY A 122 -22.79 5.25 -22.39
C GLY A 122 -22.16 3.92 -21.98
N GLY A 123 -21.27 3.93 -20.97
CA GLY A 123 -20.60 2.74 -20.45
C GLY A 123 -21.39 1.95 -19.41
N VAL A 124 -22.44 2.53 -18.81
CA VAL A 124 -23.16 1.97 -17.67
C VAL A 124 -23.73 0.58 -17.93
N GLY A 125 -24.43 0.40 -19.06
CA GLY A 125 -25.04 -0.92 -19.39
C GLY A 125 -23.98 -2.01 -19.60
N GLY A 126 -22.82 -1.66 -20.19
CA GLY A 126 -21.68 -2.57 -20.30
C GLY A 126 -21.10 -2.95 -18.93
N PHE A 127 -20.95 -1.99 -18.06
CA PHE A 127 -20.49 -2.20 -16.68
C PHE A 127 -21.42 -3.11 -15.88
N GLU A 128 -22.74 -2.90 -15.94
CA GLU A 128 -23.74 -3.76 -15.26
C GLU A 128 -23.64 -5.21 -15.74
N LYS A 129 -23.54 -5.42 -17.06
CA LYS A 129 -23.35 -6.76 -17.64
C LYS A 129 -22.07 -7.42 -17.13
N ASP A 130 -20.96 -6.68 -17.14
CA ASP A 130 -19.64 -7.22 -16.74
C ASP A 130 -19.59 -7.53 -15.26
N LEU A 131 -20.14 -6.66 -14.40
CA LEU A 131 -20.24 -6.88 -12.96
C LEU A 131 -21.13 -8.08 -12.63
N GLY A 132 -22.30 -8.18 -13.29
CA GLY A 132 -23.18 -9.33 -13.15
C GLY A 132 -22.50 -10.64 -13.54
N SER A 133 -21.78 -10.64 -14.66
CA SER A 133 -21.01 -11.81 -15.11
C SER A 133 -19.87 -12.18 -14.16
N LEU A 134 -19.19 -11.21 -13.58
CA LEU A 134 -18.14 -11.45 -12.58
C LEU A 134 -18.72 -12.13 -11.33
N ILE A 135 -19.85 -11.63 -10.82
CA ILE A 135 -20.53 -12.20 -9.66
C ILE A 135 -21.00 -13.63 -9.93
N ASP A 136 -21.63 -13.87 -11.07
CA ASP A 136 -22.10 -15.21 -11.45
C ASP A 136 -20.95 -16.21 -11.51
N LYS A 137 -19.85 -15.86 -12.21
CA LYS A 137 -18.65 -16.71 -12.29
C LYS A 137 -18.06 -17.02 -10.93
N MET A 138 -18.00 -16.04 -10.02
CA MET A 138 -17.46 -16.27 -8.67
C MET A 138 -18.38 -17.17 -7.83
N HIS A 139 -19.69 -17.08 -7.98
CA HIS A 139 -20.64 -17.96 -7.29
C HIS A 139 -20.54 -19.42 -7.75
N GLU A 140 -20.09 -19.67 -8.96
CA GLU A 140 -19.83 -21.03 -9.49
C GLU A 140 -18.53 -21.65 -8.94
N GLN A 141 -17.66 -20.83 -8.32
CA GLN A 141 -16.37 -21.28 -7.83
C GLN A 141 -16.43 -21.77 -6.38
N LYS A 142 -15.48 -22.63 -6.03
CA LYS A 142 -15.21 -23.07 -4.66
C LYS A 142 -13.72 -22.86 -4.37
N TYR A 143 -13.31 -21.60 -4.24
CA TYR A 143 -11.90 -21.25 -4.09
C TYR A 143 -11.26 -21.90 -2.86
N ASN A 144 -12.03 -22.07 -1.77
CA ASN A 144 -11.64 -22.77 -0.55
C ASN A 144 -11.78 -24.31 -0.64
N GLY A 145 -12.21 -24.84 -1.77
CA GLY A 145 -12.49 -26.26 -1.99
C GLY A 145 -13.81 -26.78 -1.37
N LYS A 146 -14.61 -25.93 -0.72
CA LYS A 146 -15.80 -26.31 0.05
C LYS A 146 -17.08 -25.63 -0.45
N SER A 147 -17.09 -24.31 -0.50
CA SER A 147 -18.28 -23.51 -0.75
C SER A 147 -17.99 -22.36 -1.73
N ALA A 148 -19.06 -21.80 -2.32
CA ALA A 148 -18.95 -20.53 -3.03
C ALA A 148 -18.52 -19.41 -2.06
N PRO A 149 -17.72 -18.43 -2.54
CA PRO A 149 -17.29 -17.31 -1.71
C PRO A 149 -18.47 -16.39 -1.33
N ARG A 150 -18.40 -15.79 -0.16
CA ARG A 150 -19.27 -14.68 0.22
C ARG A 150 -18.72 -13.41 -0.42
N LEU A 151 -19.56 -12.73 -1.20
CA LEU A 151 -19.15 -11.54 -1.95
C LEU A 151 -19.65 -10.27 -1.25
N VAL A 152 -18.77 -9.27 -1.17
CA VAL A 152 -19.11 -7.91 -0.81
C VAL A 152 -18.63 -6.99 -1.93
N VAL A 153 -19.56 -6.26 -2.52
CA VAL A 153 -19.27 -5.34 -3.63
C VAL A 153 -19.39 -3.91 -3.12
N PHE A 154 -18.34 -3.14 -3.34
CA PHE A 154 -18.28 -1.74 -2.94
C PHE A 154 -18.48 -0.83 -4.15
N SER A 155 -19.23 0.24 -3.97
CA SER A 155 -19.27 1.31 -4.97
C SER A 155 -17.92 2.03 -5.05
N PRO A 156 -17.62 2.80 -6.13
CA PRO A 156 -16.51 3.72 -6.11
C PRO A 156 -16.67 4.77 -4.99
N ILE A 157 -15.54 5.37 -4.57
CA ILE A 157 -15.56 6.60 -3.76
C ILE A 157 -15.82 7.81 -4.65
N ALA A 158 -16.25 8.92 -4.08
CA ALA A 158 -16.37 10.18 -4.79
C ALA A 158 -14.99 10.80 -5.09
N HIS A 159 -14.95 11.72 -6.03
CA HIS A 159 -13.81 12.59 -6.28
C HIS A 159 -13.90 13.80 -5.33
N GLU A 160 -12.85 14.05 -4.55
CA GLU A 160 -12.73 15.20 -3.65
C GLU A 160 -12.29 16.44 -4.40
N ASP A 161 -13.00 17.55 -4.22
CA ASP A 161 -12.58 18.86 -4.73
C ASP A 161 -11.54 19.47 -3.78
N LEU A 162 -10.30 19.49 -4.21
CA LEU A 162 -9.17 20.03 -3.45
C LEU A 162 -9.05 21.56 -3.54
N LYS A 163 -9.95 22.25 -4.27
CA LYS A 163 -9.86 23.69 -4.55
C LYS A 163 -8.52 24.09 -5.17
N SER A 164 -7.92 23.20 -5.91
CA SER A 164 -6.64 23.39 -6.58
C SER A 164 -6.84 24.01 -7.95
N HIS A 165 -5.94 24.93 -8.34
CA HIS A 165 -5.94 25.51 -9.68
C HIS A 165 -5.31 24.61 -10.76
N VAL A 166 -4.66 23.50 -10.33
CA VAL A 166 -3.98 22.54 -11.24
C VAL A 166 -4.62 21.17 -11.26
N LEU A 167 -5.60 20.91 -10.38
CA LEU A 167 -6.32 19.65 -10.31
C LEU A 167 -7.80 19.86 -10.64
N PRO A 168 -8.47 18.86 -11.27
CA PRO A 168 -9.90 18.93 -11.52
C PRO A 168 -10.70 19.01 -10.21
N ASP A 169 -11.82 19.74 -10.23
CA ASP A 169 -12.75 19.83 -9.10
C ASP A 169 -13.59 18.54 -8.89
N GLY A 170 -13.52 17.61 -9.82
CA GLY A 170 -14.22 16.34 -9.78
C GLY A 170 -15.72 16.40 -10.06
N SER A 171 -16.29 17.56 -10.38
CA SER A 171 -17.74 17.72 -10.58
C SER A 171 -18.28 16.79 -11.67
N GLU A 172 -17.67 16.78 -12.86
CA GLU A 172 -18.04 15.90 -13.97
C GLU A 172 -17.77 14.43 -13.66
N ASN A 173 -16.64 14.13 -13.02
CA ASN A 173 -16.32 12.77 -12.63
C ASN A 173 -17.36 12.23 -11.61
N ASN A 174 -17.79 13.06 -10.66
CA ASN A 174 -18.80 12.68 -9.69
C ASN A 174 -20.19 12.41 -10.29
N LYS A 175 -20.54 13.06 -11.41
CA LYS A 175 -21.78 12.73 -12.15
C LYS A 175 -21.70 11.29 -12.68
N ASN A 176 -20.59 10.92 -13.30
CA ASN A 176 -20.39 9.58 -13.80
C ASN A 176 -20.30 8.55 -12.66
N LEU A 177 -19.52 8.83 -11.60
CA LEU A 177 -19.40 7.95 -10.44
C LEU A 177 -20.74 7.65 -9.78
N ALA A 178 -21.67 8.64 -9.73
CA ALA A 178 -23.02 8.41 -9.24
C ALA A 178 -23.77 7.37 -10.07
N LEU A 179 -23.71 7.45 -11.41
CA LEU A 179 -24.35 6.47 -12.31
C LEU A 179 -23.82 5.04 -12.08
N TYR A 180 -22.49 4.91 -11.92
CA TYR A 180 -21.86 3.61 -11.68
C TYR A 180 -22.10 3.08 -10.26
N THR A 181 -22.28 3.97 -9.28
CA THR A 181 -22.72 3.61 -7.93
C THR A 181 -24.12 3.00 -7.96
N GLU A 182 -25.07 3.68 -8.60
CA GLU A 182 -26.44 3.17 -8.78
C GLU A 182 -26.49 1.86 -9.56
N ALA A 183 -25.66 1.75 -10.62
CA ALA A 183 -25.54 0.52 -11.40
C ALA A 183 -25.01 -0.64 -10.54
N THR A 184 -24.01 -0.39 -9.71
CA THR A 184 -23.48 -1.39 -8.76
C THR A 184 -24.56 -1.87 -7.80
N GLU A 185 -25.35 -0.94 -7.23
CA GLU A 185 -26.44 -1.27 -6.33
C GLU A 185 -27.52 -2.14 -7.01
N ARG A 186 -27.95 -1.73 -8.25
CA ARG A 186 -28.94 -2.50 -9.02
C ARG A 186 -28.48 -3.93 -9.27
N VAL A 187 -27.22 -4.10 -9.71
CA VAL A 187 -26.65 -5.43 -9.99
C VAL A 187 -26.58 -6.26 -8.70
N CYS A 188 -26.07 -5.70 -7.61
CA CYS A 188 -25.95 -6.40 -6.33
C CYS A 188 -27.31 -6.84 -5.79
N LYS A 189 -28.33 -5.99 -5.89
CA LYS A 189 -29.70 -6.31 -5.51
C LYS A 189 -30.26 -7.46 -6.36
N ALA A 190 -30.07 -7.41 -7.68
CA ALA A 190 -30.52 -8.47 -8.59
C ALA A 190 -29.83 -9.81 -8.32
N LYS A 191 -28.52 -9.78 -8.00
CA LYS A 191 -27.69 -10.96 -7.72
C LYS A 191 -27.72 -11.40 -6.26
N LYS A 192 -28.39 -10.67 -5.36
CA LYS A 192 -28.52 -10.94 -3.92
C LYS A 192 -27.16 -11.04 -3.23
N VAL A 193 -26.22 -10.16 -3.58
CA VAL A 193 -24.92 -10.02 -2.93
C VAL A 193 -24.88 -8.78 -2.05
N THR A 194 -24.02 -8.80 -1.02
CA THR A 194 -23.85 -7.66 -0.12
C THR A 194 -23.29 -6.47 -0.89
N TYR A 195 -23.96 -5.34 -0.81
CA TYR A 195 -23.56 -4.06 -1.38
C TYR A 195 -23.17 -3.08 -0.26
N VAL A 196 -22.13 -2.31 -0.47
CA VAL A 196 -21.71 -1.22 0.42
C VAL A 196 -21.50 0.04 -0.40
N ASP A 197 -22.30 1.06 -0.15
CA ASP A 197 -22.10 2.39 -0.73
C ASP A 197 -20.88 3.07 -0.10
N LEU A 198 -19.92 3.48 -0.91
CA LEU A 198 -18.79 4.31 -0.52
C LEU A 198 -18.88 5.73 -1.11
N PHE A 199 -19.66 5.93 -2.16
CA PHE A 199 -19.79 7.20 -2.87
C PHE A 199 -20.40 8.29 -1.98
N SER A 200 -21.60 8.02 -1.45
CA SER A 200 -22.30 9.01 -0.63
C SER A 200 -21.59 9.29 0.71
N PRO A 201 -21.07 8.27 1.44
CA PRO A 201 -20.29 8.51 2.64
C PRO A 201 -18.99 9.26 2.38
N SER A 202 -18.24 8.97 1.30
CA SER A 202 -16.99 9.69 1.02
C SER A 202 -17.24 11.17 0.72
N LYS A 203 -18.32 11.53 0.00
CA LYS A 203 -18.73 12.93 -0.16
C LYS A 203 -18.97 13.63 1.17
N LYS A 204 -19.63 12.95 2.12
CA LYS A 204 -19.87 13.50 3.47
C LYS A 204 -18.58 13.66 4.24
N LEU A 205 -17.65 12.70 4.13
CA LEU A 205 -16.33 12.78 4.76
C LEU A 205 -15.55 13.97 4.22
N TYR A 206 -15.49 14.16 2.89
CA TYR A 206 -14.79 15.30 2.26
C TYR A 206 -15.39 16.65 2.69
N ALA A 207 -16.70 16.76 2.73
CA ALA A 207 -17.38 17.99 3.16
C ALA A 207 -17.16 18.33 4.64
N ALA A 208 -16.95 17.34 5.50
CA ALA A 208 -16.74 17.52 6.94
C ALA A 208 -15.25 17.66 7.31
N ALA A 209 -14.33 17.30 6.44
CA ALA A 209 -12.90 17.29 6.71
C ALA A 209 -12.32 18.72 6.76
N LYS A 210 -11.45 18.97 7.74
CA LYS A 210 -10.72 20.25 7.86
C LYS A 210 -9.51 20.33 6.94
N THR A 211 -8.98 19.19 6.54
CA THR A 211 -7.86 19.04 5.59
C THR A 211 -8.24 18.02 4.55
N PRO A 212 -7.69 18.10 3.33
CA PRO A 212 -7.96 17.13 2.27
C PRO A 212 -7.74 15.70 2.73
N LEU A 213 -8.65 14.80 2.38
CA LEU A 213 -8.54 13.37 2.65
C LEU A 213 -7.82 12.62 1.52
N THR A 214 -7.64 13.27 0.37
CA THR A 214 -6.93 12.72 -0.78
C THR A 214 -5.74 13.60 -1.16
N MET A 215 -4.75 13.01 -1.85
CA MET A 215 -3.61 13.76 -2.37
C MET A 215 -3.91 14.49 -3.69
N ASN A 216 -4.88 14.04 -4.46
CA ASN A 216 -5.17 14.51 -5.81
C ASN A 216 -6.65 14.40 -6.19
N GLY A 217 -7.55 14.39 -5.23
CA GLY A 217 -8.98 14.21 -5.42
C GLY A 217 -9.45 12.75 -5.51
N ILE A 218 -8.52 11.78 -5.69
CA ILE A 218 -8.84 10.38 -5.96
C ILE A 218 -8.18 9.43 -4.93
N HIS A 219 -6.89 9.64 -4.67
CA HIS A 219 -6.09 8.73 -3.86
C HIS A 219 -6.05 9.19 -2.40
N LEU A 220 -6.66 8.39 -1.53
CA LEU A 220 -6.74 8.70 -0.11
C LEU A 220 -5.35 8.76 0.54
N LEU A 221 -5.15 9.78 1.37
CA LEU A 221 -4.07 9.88 2.35
C LEU A 221 -4.30 8.89 3.51
N ASP A 222 -3.34 8.76 4.43
CA ASP A 222 -3.46 7.82 5.56
C ASP A 222 -4.72 8.09 6.41
N HIS A 223 -4.95 9.35 6.80
CA HIS A 223 -6.15 9.72 7.56
C HIS A 223 -7.46 9.58 6.76
N GLY A 224 -7.41 9.76 5.43
CA GLY A 224 -8.53 9.48 4.54
C GLY A 224 -8.87 7.98 4.49
N ASN A 225 -7.85 7.13 4.39
CA ASN A 225 -8.01 5.67 4.48
C ASN A 225 -8.57 5.24 5.84
N LYS A 226 -8.10 5.86 6.93
CA LYS A 226 -8.64 5.62 8.29
C LYS A 226 -10.12 5.96 8.36
N ALA A 227 -10.50 7.11 7.86
CA ALA A 227 -11.90 7.55 7.86
C ALA A 227 -12.79 6.61 7.02
N LEU A 228 -12.36 6.25 5.80
CA LEU A 228 -13.11 5.33 4.94
C LEU A 228 -13.18 3.92 5.54
N ALA A 229 -12.11 3.42 6.15
CA ALA A 229 -12.11 2.14 6.84
C ALA A 229 -13.16 2.09 7.98
N GLY A 230 -13.35 3.20 8.69
CA GLY A 230 -14.42 3.36 9.68
C GLY A 230 -15.81 3.19 9.07
N VAL A 231 -16.07 3.86 7.94
CA VAL A 231 -17.33 3.75 7.18
C VAL A 231 -17.58 2.30 6.74
N ILE A 232 -16.58 1.66 6.14
CA ILE A 232 -16.69 0.27 5.67
C ILE A 232 -16.98 -0.67 6.85
N THR A 233 -16.25 -0.51 7.95
CA THR A 233 -16.43 -1.37 9.13
C THR A 233 -17.83 -1.19 9.74
N GLU A 234 -18.31 0.03 9.82
CA GLU A 234 -19.68 0.31 10.30
C GLU A 234 -20.73 -0.32 9.41
N ALA A 235 -20.60 -0.18 8.09
CA ALA A 235 -21.51 -0.79 7.12
C ALA A 235 -21.51 -2.33 7.19
N LEU A 236 -20.34 -2.95 7.39
CA LEU A 236 -20.21 -4.41 7.43
C LEU A 236 -20.65 -5.01 8.77
N LEU A 237 -20.34 -4.35 9.88
CA LEU A 237 -20.48 -4.92 11.24
C LEU A 237 -21.61 -4.28 12.05
N GLY A 238 -22.29 -3.25 11.55
CA GLY A 238 -23.34 -2.51 12.26
C GLY A 238 -22.83 -1.68 13.44
N LYS A 239 -21.52 -1.47 13.57
CA LYS A 239 -20.91 -0.68 14.63
C LYS A 239 -19.64 0.01 14.13
N ALA A 240 -19.46 1.25 14.55
CA ALA A 240 -18.24 2.00 14.26
C ALA A 240 -17.03 1.43 15.00
N SER A 241 -15.89 1.35 14.32
CA SER A 241 -14.61 1.05 14.95
C SER A 241 -13.96 2.33 15.47
N LYS A 242 -13.59 2.33 16.75
CA LYS A 242 -12.84 3.40 17.38
C LYS A 242 -11.40 2.91 17.55
N GLY A 243 -10.45 3.62 16.92
CA GLY A 243 -9.04 3.33 17.13
C GLY A 243 -8.60 3.74 18.55
N ASP A 244 -7.81 2.90 19.19
CA ASP A 244 -7.13 3.14 20.47
C ASP A 244 -5.62 2.83 20.33
N ALA A 245 -4.87 2.93 21.43
CA ALA A 245 -3.45 2.64 21.42
C ALA A 245 -3.11 1.18 21.04
N ASN A 246 -4.01 0.23 21.26
CA ASN A 246 -3.84 -1.15 20.80
C ASN A 246 -4.07 -1.30 19.31
N THR A 247 -4.92 -0.46 18.73
CA THR A 247 -5.18 -0.42 17.28
C THR A 247 -3.91 -0.05 16.50
N GLU A 248 -3.10 0.90 16.96
CA GLU A 248 -1.85 1.26 16.28
C GLU A 248 -0.81 0.12 16.35
N LYS A 249 -0.72 -0.61 17.48
CA LYS A 249 0.14 -1.78 17.57
C LYS A 249 -0.31 -2.89 16.64
N LEU A 250 -1.60 -3.11 16.55
CA LEU A 250 -2.18 -4.10 15.63
C LEU A 250 -1.93 -3.67 14.17
N ARG A 251 -2.13 -2.38 13.86
CA ARG A 251 -1.86 -1.83 12.55
C ARG A 251 -0.40 -2.03 12.13
N ALA A 252 0.55 -1.80 13.02
CA ALA A 252 1.97 -2.02 12.74
C ALA A 252 2.25 -3.49 12.35
N ALA A 253 1.64 -4.45 13.05
CA ALA A 253 1.78 -5.87 12.70
C ALA A 253 1.11 -6.20 11.34
N VAL A 254 -0.05 -5.59 11.04
CA VAL A 254 -0.73 -5.75 9.75
C VAL A 254 0.11 -5.14 8.62
N LEU A 255 0.69 -3.96 8.81
CA LEU A 255 1.57 -3.31 7.82
C LEU A 255 2.80 -4.17 7.52
N GLU A 256 3.43 -4.76 8.54
CA GLU A 256 4.56 -5.68 8.34
C GLU A 256 4.15 -6.91 7.53
N LYS A 257 3.01 -7.52 7.83
CA LYS A 257 2.47 -8.64 7.04
C LYS A 257 2.17 -8.20 5.60
N ASN A 258 1.55 -7.05 5.42
CA ASN A 258 1.18 -6.53 4.10
C ASN A 258 2.42 -6.21 3.24
N HIS A 259 3.53 -5.74 3.82
CA HIS A 259 4.79 -5.53 3.10
C HIS A 259 5.29 -6.84 2.46
N HIS A 260 5.28 -7.95 3.19
CA HIS A 260 5.70 -9.25 2.66
C HIS A 260 4.72 -9.80 1.63
N TRP A 261 3.41 -9.62 1.86
CA TRP A 261 2.40 -10.00 0.89
C TRP A 261 2.47 -9.16 -0.40
N PHE A 262 2.67 -7.85 -0.29
CA PHE A 262 2.85 -6.98 -1.44
C PHE A 262 4.06 -7.42 -2.28
N SER A 263 5.20 -7.68 -1.64
CA SER A 263 6.40 -8.17 -2.32
C SER A 263 6.14 -9.51 -3.02
N ARG A 264 5.31 -10.37 -2.44
CA ARG A 264 4.88 -11.64 -3.03
C ARG A 264 3.98 -11.46 -4.25
N TYR A 265 2.95 -10.62 -4.14
CA TYR A 265 1.90 -10.50 -5.16
C TYR A 265 2.25 -9.49 -6.24
N ARG A 266 2.72 -8.31 -5.87
CA ARG A 266 3.00 -7.24 -6.81
C ARG A 266 4.31 -7.39 -7.56
N VAL A 267 5.23 -8.18 -7.08
CA VAL A 267 6.54 -8.50 -7.67
C VAL A 267 7.09 -7.35 -8.51
N VAL A 268 8.03 -6.60 -7.96
CA VAL A 268 8.60 -5.37 -8.57
C VAL A 268 9.07 -5.58 -10.01
N ASP A 269 9.61 -6.77 -10.32
CA ASP A 269 10.04 -7.14 -11.67
C ASP A 269 9.31 -8.40 -12.18
N GLY A 270 8.03 -8.26 -12.47
CA GLY A 270 7.22 -9.35 -13.03
C GLY A 270 7.72 -9.87 -14.36
N TYR A 271 8.46 -9.07 -15.14
CA TYR A 271 9.04 -9.51 -16.40
C TYR A 271 10.16 -10.54 -16.21
N ASN A 272 10.96 -10.40 -15.14
CA ASN A 272 11.98 -11.39 -14.76
C ASN A 272 11.38 -12.65 -14.13
N VAL A 273 10.27 -12.53 -13.38
CA VAL A 273 9.66 -13.66 -12.66
C VAL A 273 8.73 -14.48 -13.55
N TYR A 274 7.87 -13.80 -14.30
CA TYR A 274 6.77 -14.41 -15.06
C TYR A 274 6.88 -14.17 -16.57
N GLY A 275 7.51 -13.09 -16.98
CA GLY A 275 7.58 -12.61 -18.36
C GLY A 275 8.74 -13.21 -19.17
N GLY A 276 9.10 -12.51 -20.24
CA GLY A 276 10.07 -13.00 -21.25
C GLY A 276 11.47 -13.27 -20.67
N ARG A 277 11.92 -12.47 -19.70
CA ARG A 277 13.25 -12.64 -19.09
C ARG A 277 13.31 -13.73 -18.02
N SER A 278 12.18 -14.32 -17.63
CA SER A 278 12.15 -15.42 -16.65
C SER A 278 13.00 -16.62 -17.07
N LYS A 279 13.17 -16.83 -18.40
CA LYS A 279 13.94 -17.93 -18.98
C LYS A 279 15.42 -17.62 -19.21
N LEU A 280 15.87 -16.37 -18.93
CA LEU A 280 17.29 -16.06 -19.00
C LEU A 280 18.07 -16.97 -18.07
N ASN A 281 19.09 -17.60 -18.64
CA ASN A 281 19.88 -18.62 -17.94
C ASN A 281 21.35 -18.16 -17.83
N TRP A 282 21.93 -18.34 -16.65
CA TRP A 282 23.33 -18.14 -16.38
C TRP A 282 23.87 -19.34 -15.63
N HIS A 283 24.85 -20.02 -16.23
CA HIS A 283 25.44 -21.24 -15.68
C HIS A 283 24.42 -22.30 -15.20
N GLY A 284 23.39 -22.56 -16.01
CA GLY A 284 22.35 -23.56 -15.72
C GLY A 284 21.34 -23.14 -14.67
N GLN A 285 21.26 -21.85 -14.30
CA GLN A 285 20.26 -21.30 -13.40
C GLN A 285 19.47 -20.19 -14.10
N SER A 286 18.15 -20.29 -14.14
CA SER A 286 17.28 -19.25 -14.70
C SER A 286 16.80 -18.28 -13.64
N ASN A 287 16.36 -17.09 -14.07
CA ASN A 287 15.70 -16.14 -13.18
C ASN A 287 14.47 -16.78 -12.51
N ALA A 288 13.69 -17.54 -13.29
CA ALA A 288 12.49 -18.21 -12.78
C ALA A 288 12.81 -19.21 -11.65
N ASP A 289 13.92 -19.92 -11.72
CA ASP A 289 14.29 -20.89 -10.67
C ASP A 289 14.52 -20.17 -9.34
N VAL A 290 15.30 -19.10 -9.36
CA VAL A 290 15.63 -18.32 -8.16
C VAL A 290 14.39 -17.60 -7.61
N MET A 291 13.71 -16.84 -8.47
CA MET A 291 12.59 -15.98 -8.07
C MET A 291 11.39 -16.76 -7.57
N ARG A 292 11.08 -17.94 -8.14
CA ARG A 292 9.99 -18.79 -7.63
C ARG A 292 10.25 -19.26 -6.21
N ARG A 293 11.50 -19.61 -5.89
CA ARG A 293 11.88 -19.97 -4.51
C ARG A 293 11.72 -18.78 -3.56
N GLU A 294 12.06 -17.60 -3.98
CA GLU A 294 11.90 -16.38 -3.18
C GLU A 294 10.42 -16.02 -2.99
N MET A 295 9.59 -16.20 -4.03
CA MET A 295 8.14 -16.04 -3.91
C MET A 295 7.52 -17.04 -2.92
N GLU A 296 8.01 -18.28 -2.88
CA GLU A 296 7.59 -19.27 -1.90
C GLU A 296 7.95 -18.83 -0.46
N ILE A 297 9.12 -18.24 -0.27
CA ILE A 297 9.53 -17.69 1.01
C ILE A 297 8.64 -16.53 1.43
N PHE A 298 8.28 -15.62 0.53
CA PHE A 298 7.32 -14.55 0.84
C PHE A 298 5.94 -15.06 1.21
N ASP A 299 5.43 -16.14 0.59
CA ASP A 299 4.18 -16.79 0.99
C ASP A 299 4.27 -17.26 2.47
N ILE A 300 5.39 -17.87 2.87
CA ILE A 300 5.63 -18.34 4.23
C ILE A 300 5.80 -17.17 5.20
N MET A 301 6.54 -16.13 4.84
CA MET A 301 6.71 -14.92 5.64
C MET A 301 5.38 -14.25 5.93
N ALA A 302 4.52 -14.10 4.93
CA ALA A 302 3.18 -13.55 5.11
C ALA A 302 2.35 -14.41 6.08
N ALA A 303 2.38 -15.76 5.93
CA ALA A 303 1.66 -16.68 6.80
C ALA A 303 2.19 -16.68 8.25
N ASN A 304 3.50 -16.53 8.45
CA ASN A 304 4.08 -16.39 9.80
C ASN A 304 3.61 -15.09 10.47
N ARG A 305 3.47 -14.02 9.70
CA ARG A 305 3.00 -12.71 10.19
C ARG A 305 1.50 -12.68 10.44
N ASP A 306 0.69 -13.48 9.73
CA ASP A 306 -0.72 -13.67 10.09
C ASP A 306 -0.85 -14.12 11.55
N LYS A 307 -0.01 -15.08 11.99
CA LYS A 307 0.04 -15.54 13.40
C LYS A 307 0.45 -14.42 14.35
N GLY A 308 1.39 -13.56 13.92
CA GLY A 308 1.80 -12.36 14.66
C GLY A 308 0.62 -11.39 14.84
N VAL A 309 -0.13 -11.11 13.77
CA VAL A 309 -1.33 -10.26 13.78
C VAL A 309 -2.39 -10.82 14.72
N TRP A 310 -2.67 -12.13 14.67
CA TRP A 310 -3.63 -12.77 15.58
C TRP A 310 -3.21 -12.66 17.05
N ASN A 311 -1.92 -12.79 17.33
CA ASN A 311 -1.39 -12.60 18.69
C ASN A 311 -1.63 -11.16 19.17
N VAL A 312 -1.28 -10.18 18.35
CA VAL A 312 -1.45 -8.75 18.71
C VAL A 312 -2.92 -8.40 18.86
N ALA A 313 -3.80 -8.87 17.98
CA ALA A 313 -5.25 -8.69 18.09
C ALA A 313 -5.83 -9.22 19.41
N GLN A 314 -5.19 -10.24 20.00
CA GLN A 314 -5.55 -10.81 21.30
C GLN A 314 -4.76 -10.20 22.48
N GLY A 315 -4.05 -9.09 22.27
CA GLY A 315 -3.28 -8.41 23.31
C GLY A 315 -1.94 -9.08 23.67
N ARG A 316 -1.47 -10.02 22.85
CA ARG A 316 -0.18 -10.71 23.04
C ARG A 316 0.93 -10.04 22.21
N LYS A 317 2.20 -10.40 22.45
CA LYS A 317 3.31 -10.03 21.58
C LYS A 317 3.18 -10.74 20.23
N ALA A 318 3.57 -10.11 19.12
CA ALA A 318 3.51 -10.71 17.78
C ALA A 318 4.25 -12.05 17.68
N ASN A 319 5.45 -12.12 18.22
CA ASN A 319 6.28 -13.35 18.31
C ASN A 319 6.42 -14.08 16.96
N VAL A 320 6.74 -13.32 15.91
CA VAL A 320 6.95 -13.86 14.55
C VAL A 320 8.23 -14.69 14.55
N LYS A 321 8.17 -15.89 13.94
CA LYS A 321 9.33 -16.77 13.73
C LYS A 321 9.41 -17.11 12.25
N ASP A 322 10.58 -16.86 11.68
CA ASP A 322 10.90 -17.11 10.28
C ASP A 322 11.98 -18.21 10.18
N ASP A 323 11.70 -19.39 10.78
CA ASP A 323 12.59 -20.55 10.88
C ASP A 323 12.15 -21.77 10.03
N ASN A 324 11.08 -21.59 9.26
CA ASN A 324 10.43 -22.66 8.48
C ASN A 324 10.55 -22.48 6.96
N PHE A 325 11.56 -21.77 6.51
CA PHE A 325 11.79 -21.54 5.07
C PHE A 325 12.43 -22.74 4.38
N PRO A 326 12.08 -22.99 3.10
CA PRO A 326 12.89 -23.81 2.26
C PRO A 326 14.26 -23.15 2.02
N THR A 327 15.31 -23.96 1.82
CA THR A 327 16.64 -23.44 1.54
C THR A 327 16.64 -22.49 0.36
N LEU A 328 17.21 -21.30 0.55
CA LEU A 328 17.45 -20.35 -0.53
C LEU A 328 18.38 -20.93 -1.59
N LEU A 329 18.10 -20.64 -2.85
CA LEU A 329 19.00 -21.04 -3.92
C LEU A 329 20.21 -20.10 -3.93
N LYS A 330 21.41 -20.66 -4.00
CA LYS A 330 22.63 -19.85 -4.19
C LYS A 330 22.59 -19.25 -5.59
N VAL A 331 22.51 -17.94 -5.67
CA VAL A 331 22.45 -17.22 -6.95
C VAL A 331 23.83 -17.25 -7.61
N LYS A 332 23.84 -17.62 -8.89
CA LYS A 332 25.00 -17.52 -9.76
C LYS A 332 24.98 -16.16 -10.44
N THR A 333 26.02 -15.38 -10.27
CA THR A 333 26.13 -14.03 -10.85
C THR A 333 27.43 -13.90 -11.65
N ASN A 334 27.50 -12.88 -12.48
CA ASN A 334 28.72 -12.48 -13.18
C ASN A 334 29.61 -11.54 -12.34
N ARG A 335 29.40 -11.46 -11.03
CA ARG A 335 30.29 -10.70 -10.15
C ARG A 335 31.71 -11.19 -10.28
N PRO A 336 32.73 -10.29 -10.15
CA PRO A 336 34.12 -10.66 -10.23
C PRO A 336 34.44 -11.82 -9.32
N GLY A 337 35.12 -12.79 -9.87
CA GLY A 337 35.54 -13.99 -9.17
C GLY A 337 36.73 -14.58 -9.87
N LYS A 338 36.91 -15.89 -9.81
CA LYS A 338 37.93 -16.58 -10.54
C LYS A 338 37.59 -16.56 -12.03
N GLU A 339 38.45 -16.02 -12.87
CA GLU A 339 38.29 -15.79 -14.31
C GLU A 339 37.82 -17.02 -15.13
N LYS A 340 38.00 -18.23 -14.62
CA LYS A 340 37.64 -19.49 -15.28
C LYS A 340 36.15 -19.76 -15.37
N ASP A 341 35.33 -18.96 -14.71
CA ASP A 341 33.85 -19.17 -14.59
C ASP A 341 33.06 -18.25 -15.51
N GLY A 342 33.71 -17.54 -16.45
CA GLY A 342 33.04 -16.51 -17.26
C GLY A 342 32.85 -15.18 -16.52
N THR A 343 33.49 -15.00 -15.38
CA THR A 343 33.52 -13.73 -14.65
C THR A 343 34.57 -12.81 -15.23
N TYR A 344 34.36 -11.50 -15.09
CA TYR A 344 35.28 -10.48 -15.57
C TYR A 344 36.23 -10.05 -14.47
N LYS A 345 37.53 -9.84 -14.84
CA LYS A 345 38.47 -9.15 -13.95
C LYS A 345 38.16 -7.66 -13.96
N PHE A 346 37.81 -7.12 -12.82
CA PHE A 346 37.67 -5.67 -12.68
C PHE A 346 39.01 -5.00 -12.56
N LEU A 347 39.14 -3.88 -13.26
CA LEU A 347 40.29 -2.99 -13.11
C LEU A 347 40.13 -2.22 -11.79
N SER A 348 41.25 -1.95 -11.11
CA SER A 348 41.26 -0.95 -10.04
C SER A 348 40.90 0.43 -10.59
N GLY A 349 40.42 1.34 -9.75
CA GLY A 349 40.09 2.71 -10.17
C GLY A 349 41.24 3.40 -10.87
N LYS A 350 42.47 3.22 -10.38
CA LYS A 350 43.71 3.74 -11.03
C LYS A 350 43.98 3.12 -12.39
N GLU A 351 43.82 1.81 -12.53
CA GLU A 351 43.98 1.13 -13.82
C GLU A 351 42.89 1.53 -14.80
N ALA A 352 41.65 1.70 -14.33
CA ALA A 352 40.56 2.18 -15.17
C ALA A 352 40.82 3.60 -15.66
N ALA A 353 41.18 4.52 -14.79
CA ALA A 353 41.51 5.90 -15.14
C ALA A 353 42.65 5.97 -16.16
N SER A 354 43.72 5.16 -16.00
CA SER A 354 44.85 5.15 -16.92
C SER A 354 44.54 4.66 -18.34
N LYS A 355 43.41 3.96 -18.52
CA LYS A 355 42.95 3.45 -19.83
C LYS A 355 41.93 4.39 -20.51
N MET A 356 41.47 5.42 -19.85
CA MET A 356 40.56 6.39 -20.43
C MET A 356 41.30 7.29 -21.41
N LYS A 357 40.65 7.54 -22.56
CA LYS A 357 41.13 8.51 -23.56
C LYS A 357 40.25 9.75 -23.41
N VAL A 358 40.84 10.87 -23.17
CA VAL A 358 40.20 12.17 -23.02
C VAL A 358 40.66 13.14 -24.12
N ALA A 359 39.90 14.22 -24.30
CA ALA A 359 40.26 15.27 -25.24
C ALA A 359 41.54 16.00 -24.81
N GLU A 360 42.18 16.69 -25.77
CA GLU A 360 43.32 17.51 -25.50
C GLU A 360 43.02 18.56 -24.43
N GLY A 361 43.94 18.77 -23.50
CA GLY A 361 43.77 19.69 -22.37
C GLY A 361 42.92 19.14 -21.19
N MET A 362 42.39 17.93 -21.30
CA MET A 362 41.65 17.27 -20.20
C MET A 362 42.48 16.17 -19.55
N GLN A 363 42.19 15.92 -18.26
CA GLN A 363 42.75 14.81 -17.51
C GLN A 363 41.65 14.08 -16.72
N VAL A 364 41.90 12.81 -16.40
CA VAL A 364 41.04 12.02 -15.51
C VAL A 364 41.70 11.90 -14.16
N ASN A 365 40.97 12.29 -13.12
CA ASN A 365 41.38 12.08 -11.73
C ASN A 365 40.48 11.05 -11.07
N LEU A 366 41.06 10.16 -10.25
CA LEU A 366 40.29 9.22 -9.43
C LEU A 366 39.90 9.92 -8.14
N PHE A 367 38.62 10.28 -8.00
CA PHE A 367 38.08 10.96 -6.83
C PHE A 367 37.87 9.99 -5.65
N ALA A 368 37.25 8.84 -5.89
CA ALA A 368 37.00 7.81 -4.88
C ALA A 368 36.86 6.43 -5.52
N SER A 369 37.13 5.37 -4.77
CA SER A 369 36.89 4.00 -5.20
C SER A 369 36.48 3.09 -4.03
N GLU A 370 35.97 1.91 -4.36
CA GLU A 370 35.59 0.88 -3.35
C GLU A 370 36.83 0.37 -2.57
N LYS A 371 38.02 0.58 -3.07
CA LYS A 371 39.28 0.20 -2.37
C LYS A 371 39.51 1.07 -1.15
N GLU A 372 39.32 2.36 -1.29
CA GLU A 372 39.43 3.34 -0.21
C GLU A 372 38.16 3.36 0.66
N PHE A 373 36.99 3.26 0.01
CA PHE A 373 35.68 3.32 0.64
C PHE A 373 34.84 2.08 0.30
N PRO A 374 34.93 0.98 1.06
CA PRO A 374 34.22 -0.26 0.75
C PRO A 374 32.67 -0.14 0.69
N ARG A 375 32.11 0.94 1.21
CA ARG A 375 30.67 1.25 1.08
C ARG A 375 30.31 1.87 -0.27
N LEU A 376 31.26 2.36 -1.04
CA LEU A 376 31.04 2.95 -2.36
C LEU A 376 30.90 1.84 -3.42
N ILE A 377 29.92 0.97 -3.24
CA ILE A 377 29.70 -0.20 -4.09
C ILE A 377 28.50 -0.01 -5.02
N ASN A 378 28.68 -0.33 -6.31
CA ASN A 378 27.65 -0.20 -7.33
C ASN A 378 26.97 1.20 -7.31
N PRO A 379 27.71 2.29 -7.54
CA PRO A 379 27.12 3.63 -7.61
C PRO A 379 26.14 3.73 -8.76
N VAL A 380 24.97 4.31 -8.51
CA VAL A 380 23.85 4.40 -9.47
C VAL A 380 23.65 5.83 -9.95
N GLN A 381 23.62 6.78 -9.02
CA GLN A 381 23.53 8.20 -9.32
C GLN A 381 24.45 8.99 -8.40
N MET A 382 24.92 10.11 -8.87
CA MET A 382 25.69 11.06 -8.07
C MET A 382 25.29 12.50 -8.43
N ALA A 383 25.39 13.39 -7.44
CA ALA A 383 25.19 14.82 -7.56
C ALA A 383 26.10 15.54 -6.57
N VAL A 384 26.40 16.80 -6.85
CA VAL A 384 27.21 17.66 -5.97
C VAL A 384 26.25 18.64 -5.28
N ASP A 385 26.38 18.77 -3.96
CA ASP A 385 25.58 19.72 -3.18
C ASP A 385 26.17 21.14 -3.21
N THR A 386 25.52 22.08 -2.54
CA THR A 386 25.95 23.49 -2.46
C THR A 386 27.27 23.68 -1.71
N ASP A 387 27.68 22.71 -0.91
CA ASP A 387 28.94 22.71 -0.16
C ASP A 387 30.08 21.97 -0.91
N SER A 388 29.84 21.71 -2.22
CA SER A 388 30.78 21.01 -3.12
C SER A 388 31.13 19.58 -2.70
N ARG A 389 30.24 18.92 -1.95
CA ARG A 389 30.39 17.52 -1.53
C ARG A 389 29.70 16.60 -2.53
N LEU A 390 30.32 15.48 -2.85
CA LEU A 390 29.75 14.48 -3.76
C LEU A 390 28.79 13.57 -3.00
N TRP A 391 27.53 13.53 -3.43
CA TRP A 391 26.53 12.58 -2.96
C TRP A 391 26.37 11.44 -3.94
N VAL A 392 26.26 10.21 -3.42
CA VAL A 392 26.19 9.00 -4.26
C VAL A 392 25.16 8.04 -3.70
N SER A 393 24.24 7.57 -4.57
CA SER A 393 23.40 6.42 -4.24
C SER A 393 24.16 5.13 -4.55
N VAL A 394 24.18 4.19 -3.61
CA VAL A 394 24.94 2.93 -3.69
C VAL A 394 24.04 1.72 -3.52
N TRP A 395 24.32 0.65 -4.29
CA TRP A 395 23.53 -0.58 -4.34
C TRP A 395 24.30 -1.82 -3.91
N PRO A 396 24.63 -1.99 -2.63
CA PRO A 396 25.21 -3.24 -2.12
C PRO A 396 24.34 -4.48 -2.42
N SER A 397 23.01 -4.31 -2.55
CA SER A 397 22.08 -5.39 -2.87
C SER A 397 22.18 -5.87 -4.32
N TYR A 398 22.69 -5.08 -5.24
CA TYR A 398 22.83 -5.47 -6.64
C TYR A 398 23.95 -6.55 -6.83
N PRO A 399 23.79 -7.55 -7.68
CA PRO A 399 22.68 -7.79 -8.62
C PRO A 399 21.53 -8.60 -8.04
N HIS A 400 21.58 -9.00 -6.79
CA HIS A 400 20.57 -9.82 -6.18
C HIS A 400 20.39 -9.53 -4.68
N TRP A 401 19.18 -9.20 -4.32
CA TRP A 401 18.69 -9.18 -2.95
C TRP A 401 17.72 -10.34 -2.76
N ASN A 402 17.70 -10.98 -1.61
CA ASN A 402 16.78 -12.05 -1.28
C ASN A 402 15.83 -11.67 -0.11
N PRO A 403 14.68 -12.31 0.03
CA PRO A 403 13.66 -11.94 1.01
C PRO A 403 14.10 -11.95 2.47
N THR A 404 15.15 -12.71 2.79
CA THR A 404 15.67 -12.84 4.17
C THR A 404 16.76 -11.81 4.50
N ASN A 405 17.21 -11.03 3.51
CA ASN A 405 18.22 -9.99 3.72
C ASN A 405 17.57 -8.67 4.13
N THR A 406 18.17 -7.98 5.09
CA THR A 406 17.83 -6.58 5.35
C THR A 406 18.33 -5.73 4.16
N PRO A 407 17.53 -4.80 3.64
CA PRO A 407 17.99 -3.82 2.65
C PRO A 407 19.20 -3.07 3.16
N LYS A 408 20.21 -2.87 2.28
CA LYS A 408 21.49 -2.23 2.63
C LYS A 408 21.87 -1.11 1.67
N ASP A 409 21.02 -0.80 0.71
CA ASP A 409 21.26 0.29 -0.22
C ASP A 409 21.20 1.60 0.52
N ALA A 410 22.01 2.55 0.10
CA ALA A 410 22.26 3.74 0.89
C ALA A 410 22.48 4.98 0.02
N LEU A 411 22.36 6.13 0.66
CA LEU A 411 22.85 7.41 0.16
C LEU A 411 24.07 7.81 0.99
N VAL A 412 25.17 8.12 0.34
CA VAL A 412 26.44 8.45 0.98
C VAL A 412 26.97 9.81 0.53
N ILE A 413 27.76 10.48 1.39
CA ILE A 413 28.38 11.78 1.15
C ILE A 413 29.90 11.61 1.18
N LEU A 414 30.57 12.17 0.19
CA LEU A 414 32.04 12.16 0.04
C LEU A 414 32.54 13.60 -0.15
N PRO A 415 33.03 14.26 0.90
CA PRO A 415 33.66 15.56 0.78
C PRO A 415 35.13 15.41 0.33
N ASP A 416 35.65 16.45 -0.33
CA ASP A 416 37.05 16.76 -0.55
C ASP A 416 37.36 17.97 0.35
N GLU A 417 37.87 17.73 1.57
CA GLU A 417 38.03 18.77 2.59
C GLU A 417 39.32 19.60 2.35
N ASN A 418 40.28 19.02 1.64
CA ASN A 418 41.57 19.63 1.40
C ASN A 418 41.76 20.18 -0.02
N GLY A 419 40.79 19.92 -0.93
CA GLY A 419 40.79 20.41 -2.31
C GLY A 419 41.77 19.72 -3.25
N ASP A 420 42.20 18.48 -2.93
CA ASP A 420 43.16 17.74 -3.75
C ASP A 420 42.53 16.92 -4.88
N GLY A 421 41.22 16.99 -5.01
CA GLY A 421 40.45 16.26 -6.01
C GLY A 421 40.19 14.81 -5.64
N LYS A 422 40.26 14.47 -4.34
CA LYS A 422 39.94 13.14 -3.81
C LYS A 422 39.06 13.26 -2.59
N ALA A 423 38.19 12.27 -2.39
CA ALA A 423 37.40 12.20 -1.18
C ALA A 423 38.26 11.88 0.05
N ASP A 424 38.11 12.65 1.12
CA ASP A 424 38.82 12.43 2.39
C ASP A 424 38.10 11.45 3.30
N LYS A 425 36.74 11.41 3.24
CA LYS A 425 35.90 10.53 4.04
C LYS A 425 34.65 10.12 3.30
N LEU A 426 33.94 9.12 3.84
CA LEU A 426 32.61 8.73 3.42
C LEU A 426 31.69 8.72 4.63
N THR A 427 30.62 9.51 4.58
CA THR A 427 29.53 9.47 5.56
C THR A 427 28.31 8.78 4.95
N VAL A 428 27.69 7.87 5.70
CA VAL A 428 26.42 7.26 5.31
C VAL A 428 25.31 8.17 5.78
N PHE A 429 24.69 8.87 4.83
CA PHE A 429 23.57 9.79 5.11
C PHE A 429 22.28 9.04 5.47
N ALA A 430 21.95 8.02 4.71
CA ALA A 430 20.81 7.15 4.99
C ALA A 430 21.12 5.72 4.56
N ASP A 431 20.71 4.75 5.36
CA ASP A 431 20.90 3.31 5.14
C ASP A 431 19.57 2.57 5.20
N GLY A 432 19.59 1.27 4.94
CA GLY A 432 18.40 0.43 4.99
C GLY A 432 17.38 0.73 3.89
N LEU A 433 17.84 1.35 2.81
CA LEU A 433 17.03 1.63 1.63
C LEU A 433 17.03 0.41 0.69
N ASN A 434 16.03 0.34 -0.19
CA ASN A 434 15.92 -0.73 -1.17
C ASN A 434 15.95 -0.17 -2.59
N SER A 435 16.93 -0.61 -3.39
CA SER A 435 17.05 -0.26 -4.82
C SER A 435 16.95 1.25 -5.06
N VAL A 436 17.88 2.02 -4.49
CA VAL A 436 17.90 3.49 -4.63
C VAL A 436 18.26 3.87 -6.07
N THR A 437 17.25 4.17 -6.86
CA THR A 437 17.40 4.45 -8.30
C THR A 437 17.74 5.90 -8.62
N GLY A 438 17.48 6.82 -7.68
CA GLY A 438 17.77 8.22 -7.88
C GLY A 438 17.45 9.06 -6.65
N PHE A 439 17.99 10.27 -6.63
CA PHE A 439 17.70 11.27 -5.60
C PHE A 439 17.78 12.69 -6.16
N GLU A 440 17.13 13.64 -5.47
CA GLU A 440 17.15 15.06 -5.83
C GLU A 440 17.13 15.91 -4.56
N PHE A 441 17.95 16.97 -4.50
CA PHE A 441 17.92 17.92 -3.39
C PHE A 441 16.65 18.73 -3.41
N TRP A 442 15.93 18.76 -2.30
CA TRP A 442 14.67 19.48 -2.18
C TRP A 442 14.34 19.83 -0.73
N GLY A 443 13.81 21.03 -0.49
CA GLY A 443 13.24 21.41 0.81
C GLY A 443 14.23 21.38 1.98
N GLY A 444 15.53 21.57 1.72
CA GLY A 444 16.60 21.45 2.72
C GLY A 444 16.88 20.02 3.16
N GLY A 445 16.52 19.06 2.34
CA GLY A 445 16.77 17.64 2.46
C GLY A 445 16.89 17.00 1.10
N VAL A 446 16.53 15.72 0.97
CA VAL A 446 16.67 14.91 -0.25
C VAL A 446 15.42 14.08 -0.50
N LEU A 447 14.86 14.15 -1.71
CA LEU A 447 13.89 13.19 -2.20
C LEU A 447 14.63 11.98 -2.76
N VAL A 448 14.29 10.78 -2.32
CA VAL A 448 14.98 9.54 -2.69
C VAL A 448 13.97 8.53 -3.23
N ALA A 449 14.20 8.09 -4.47
CA ALA A 449 13.45 6.98 -5.07
C ALA A 449 14.10 5.65 -4.64
N ALA A 450 13.50 4.99 -3.68
CA ALA A 450 13.91 3.69 -3.17
C ALA A 450 12.70 2.74 -3.21
N LEU A 451 12.72 1.80 -4.16
CA LEU A 451 11.59 0.93 -4.45
C LEU A 451 11.00 0.22 -3.21
N PRO A 452 9.67 0.18 -3.07
CA PRO A 452 8.65 0.72 -3.98
C PRO A 452 8.22 2.17 -3.67
N GLU A 453 9.03 2.93 -2.94
CA GLU A 453 8.67 4.17 -2.26
C GLU A 453 9.49 5.37 -2.75
N ILE A 454 8.95 6.56 -2.53
CA ILE A 454 9.70 7.82 -2.58
C ILE A 454 9.75 8.37 -1.15
N TRP A 455 10.95 8.61 -0.67
CA TRP A 455 11.24 9.13 0.66
C TRP A 455 11.70 10.58 0.61
N PHE A 456 11.27 11.38 1.58
CA PHE A 456 11.94 12.62 1.94
C PHE A 456 12.83 12.35 3.15
N LEU A 457 14.11 12.60 3.00
CA LEU A 457 15.13 12.41 4.04
C LEU A 457 15.75 13.76 4.34
N LYS A 458 15.99 14.06 5.61
CA LYS A 458 16.62 15.31 6.03
C LYS A 458 17.47 15.08 7.27
N ASP A 459 18.61 15.76 7.32
CA ASP A 459 19.43 16.01 8.48
C ASP A 459 18.98 17.34 9.12
N THR A 460 18.63 17.36 10.39
CA THR A 460 18.18 18.56 11.10
C THR A 460 19.16 19.04 12.17
N ASP A 461 20.16 18.23 12.54
CA ASP A 461 21.16 18.56 13.55
C ASP A 461 22.57 18.76 13.00
N GLY A 462 22.79 18.51 11.70
CA GLY A 462 24.02 18.83 10.99
C GLY A 462 25.12 17.78 11.15
N ASP A 463 24.77 16.53 11.47
CA ASP A 463 25.74 15.42 11.62
C ASP A 463 25.97 14.62 10.32
N ASP A 464 25.42 15.09 9.19
CA ASP A 464 25.41 14.43 7.87
C ASP A 464 24.68 13.08 7.85
N LYS A 465 23.69 12.89 8.75
CA LYS A 465 22.82 11.72 8.76
C LYS A 465 21.36 12.14 8.79
N ALA A 466 20.51 11.38 8.10
CA ALA A 466 19.09 11.65 8.07
C ALA A 466 18.42 11.24 9.38
N ASP A 467 17.96 12.20 10.16
CA ASP A 467 17.12 12.02 11.35
C ASP A 467 15.61 12.15 11.04
N VAL A 468 15.27 12.76 9.90
CA VAL A 468 13.90 12.80 9.36
C VAL A 468 13.79 11.85 8.18
N LYS A 469 12.80 10.93 8.25
CA LYS A 469 12.47 9.99 7.19
C LYS A 469 10.97 9.94 6.97
N ILE A 470 10.48 10.56 5.90
CA ILE A 470 9.06 10.67 5.58
C ILE A 470 8.79 9.95 4.25
N ARG A 471 7.89 8.98 4.28
CA ARG A 471 7.41 8.35 3.05
C ARG A 471 6.43 9.28 2.34
N MET A 472 6.84 9.78 1.18
CA MET A 472 6.05 10.72 0.39
C MET A 472 5.07 10.01 -0.52
N LEU A 473 5.52 8.96 -1.19
CA LEU A 473 4.74 8.15 -2.13
C LEU A 473 5.07 6.66 -1.99
N GLN A 474 4.10 5.83 -2.35
CA GLN A 474 4.22 4.37 -2.42
C GLN A 474 3.36 3.83 -3.56
#